data_b9b92f9c2ef2b5de19305fa8998a5711
#
_entry.id   b9b92f9c2ef2b5de19305fa8998a5711
#
_cell.length_a   1.000
_cell.length_b   1.000
_cell.length_c   1.000
_cell.angle_alpha   90.00
_cell.angle_beta   90.00
_cell.angle_gamma   90.00
#
_symmetry.space_group_name_H-M   'P 1'
#
loop_
_entity.id
_entity.type
_entity.pdbx_description
1 polymer ?
#
loop_
_entity_poly.entity_id
_entity_poly.type
_entity_poly.pdbx_seq_one_letter_code
_entity_poly.pdbx_strand_id
1 'polypeptide(L)'
;KVPFPFTDKLASKNRPALIISAAEQFNNQIEHSVMAMITSAKQSDWPLDTIITDLSSAGLPAPSLIRLKLFTLDNRVIRGTLGELSADDKTYFDMHLAVLFGNSNTF
;
A
#
# COMPACT_ATOMS: atom_id res chain seq x y z
N LYS A 1 2.04 -7.98 -5.65
CA LYS A 1 1.71 -7.18 -6.83
C LYS A 1 0.25 -7.32 -7.20
N VAL A 2 -0.34 -6.24 -7.57
CA VAL A 2 -1.76 -6.20 -7.91
C VAL A 2 -1.99 -5.21 -9.06
N PRO A 3 -3.09 -5.34 -9.80
CA PRO A 3 -3.49 -4.31 -10.75
C PRO A 3 -4.06 -3.10 -9.99
N PHE A 4 -3.52 -1.91 -10.25
CA PHE A 4 -4.04 -0.70 -9.59
C PHE A 4 -5.36 -0.28 -10.24
N PRO A 5 -6.41 -0.06 -9.44
CA PRO A 5 -7.71 0.35 -9.99
C PRO A 5 -7.75 1.81 -10.44
N PHE A 6 -6.72 2.59 -10.12
CA PHE A 6 -6.65 4.02 -10.48
C PHE A 6 -6.00 4.26 -11.83
N THR A 7 -5.25 3.29 -12.33
CA THR A 7 -4.58 3.47 -13.61
C THR A 7 -5.61 3.36 -14.71
N ASP A 8 -5.32 4.02 -15.80
CA ASP A 8 -6.25 4.08 -16.92
C ASP A 8 -6.14 2.83 -17.79
N LYS A 9 -6.25 3.03 -19.06
CA LYS A 9 -6.23 1.99 -20.09
C LYS A 9 -5.02 1.05 -20.08
N LEU A 10 -3.98 1.36 -19.31
CA LEU A 10 -2.81 0.48 -19.18
C LEU A 10 -2.84 -0.33 -17.90
N ALA A 11 -3.98 -0.43 -17.29
CA ALA A 11 -4.16 -1.00 -15.96
C ALA A 11 -3.89 -2.51 -15.85
N SER A 12 -3.64 -3.20 -16.94
CA SER A 12 -3.32 -4.62 -16.89
C SER A 12 -1.97 -4.91 -16.23
N LYS A 13 -1.14 -3.89 -16.03
CA LYS A 13 0.18 -4.05 -15.45
C LYS A 13 0.10 -4.19 -13.94
N ASN A 14 0.69 -5.27 -13.41
CA ASN A 14 0.77 -5.47 -11.97
C ASN A 14 1.80 -4.55 -11.34
N ARG A 15 1.47 -4.02 -10.17
CA ARG A 15 2.33 -3.10 -9.43
C ARG A 15 2.37 -3.48 -7.96
N PRO A 16 3.44 -3.10 -7.25
CA PRO A 16 3.51 -3.37 -5.81
C PRO A 16 2.49 -2.55 -5.05
N ALA A 17 1.95 -3.14 -3.99
CA ALA A 17 1.04 -2.48 -3.08
C ALA A 17 1.29 -3.03 -1.68
N LEU A 18 0.98 -2.23 -0.66
CA LEU A 18 1.12 -2.64 0.73
C LEU A 18 -0.24 -3.08 1.26
N ILE A 19 -0.33 -4.31 1.77
CA ILE A 19 -1.54 -4.78 2.43
C ILE A 19 -1.57 -4.17 3.82
N ILE A 20 -2.62 -3.43 4.14
CA ILE A 20 -2.76 -2.72 5.41
C ILE A 20 -3.85 -3.29 6.31
N SER A 21 -4.75 -4.10 5.77
CA SER A 21 -5.82 -4.70 6.56
C SER A 21 -5.34 -5.98 7.25
N ALA A 22 -5.95 -6.27 8.42
CA ALA A 22 -5.57 -7.42 9.22
C ALA A 22 -6.06 -8.72 8.61
N ALA A 23 -5.17 -9.73 8.54
CA ALA A 23 -5.48 -11.00 7.90
C ALA A 23 -6.65 -11.72 8.56
N GLU A 24 -6.56 -11.93 9.88
CA GLU A 24 -7.57 -12.74 10.57
C GLU A 24 -8.90 -12.01 10.74
N GLN A 25 -8.85 -10.72 11.04
CA GLN A 25 -10.03 -9.92 11.31
C GLN A 25 -10.75 -9.44 10.07
N PHE A 26 -10.09 -9.47 8.92
CA PHE A 26 -10.66 -8.90 7.69
C PHE A 26 -10.37 -9.75 6.46
N ASN A 27 -9.10 -9.83 6.04
CA ASN A 27 -8.73 -10.41 4.73
C ASN A 27 -9.23 -11.84 4.54
N ASN A 28 -9.09 -12.67 5.57
CA ASN A 28 -9.45 -14.08 5.48
C ASN A 28 -10.96 -14.27 5.58
N GLN A 29 -11.68 -13.31 6.13
CA GLN A 29 -13.11 -13.46 6.36
C GLN A 29 -13.94 -13.14 5.11
N ILE A 30 -13.51 -12.13 4.33
CA ILE A 30 -14.26 -11.73 3.14
C ILE A 30 -13.45 -11.91 1.85
N GLU A 31 -12.26 -12.50 1.94
CA GLU A 31 -11.39 -12.76 0.81
C GLU A 31 -11.03 -11.51 0.00
N HIS A 32 -10.93 -10.38 0.70
CA HIS A 32 -10.52 -9.10 0.16
C HIS A 32 -9.46 -8.49 1.07
N SER A 33 -8.63 -7.62 0.51
CA SER A 33 -7.61 -6.91 1.28
C SER A 33 -7.63 -5.43 0.95
N VAL A 34 -7.47 -4.60 1.98
CA VAL A 34 -7.31 -3.16 1.81
C VAL A 34 -5.83 -2.86 1.65
N MET A 35 -5.50 -2.06 0.65
CA MET A 35 -4.12 -1.80 0.26
C MET A 35 -3.83 -0.33 0.10
N ALA A 36 -2.55 0.02 0.23
CA ALA A 36 -2.03 1.34 -0.09
C ALA A 36 -1.10 1.21 -1.31
N MET A 37 -1.13 2.22 -2.16
CA MET A 37 -0.33 2.27 -3.37
C MET A 37 1.16 2.41 -3.05
N ILE A 38 2.01 1.62 -3.72
CA ILE A 38 3.46 1.83 -3.71
C ILE A 38 3.83 2.38 -5.09
N THR A 39 4.57 3.48 -5.10
CA THR A 39 4.94 4.14 -6.35
C THR A 39 6.39 4.63 -6.29
N SER A 40 6.92 5.07 -7.42
CA SER A 40 8.27 5.61 -7.51
C SER A 40 8.42 6.84 -6.63
N ALA A 41 9.54 6.94 -5.92
CA ALA A 41 9.85 8.12 -5.12
C ALA A 41 10.05 9.39 -5.96
N LYS A 42 10.04 9.28 -7.28
CA LYS A 42 10.13 10.43 -8.19
C LYS A 42 8.77 11.05 -8.51
N GLN A 43 7.68 10.45 -8.03
CA GLN A 43 6.36 11.00 -8.28
C GLN A 43 6.16 12.32 -7.53
N SER A 44 5.20 13.11 -8.00
CA SER A 44 4.87 14.38 -7.36
C SER A 44 4.42 14.19 -5.92
N ASP A 45 4.54 15.24 -5.12
CA ASP A 45 4.19 15.20 -3.71
C ASP A 45 2.72 14.84 -3.49
N TRP A 46 2.51 14.09 -2.43
CA TRP A 46 1.19 13.68 -1.97
C TRP A 46 1.21 13.71 -0.45
N PRO A 47 0.17 14.23 0.20
CA PRO A 47 0.15 14.32 1.66
C PRO A 47 0.35 12.96 2.32
N LEU A 48 1.17 12.94 3.36
CA LEU A 48 1.40 11.76 4.19
C LEU A 48 2.08 10.59 3.47
N ASP A 49 2.81 10.85 2.41
CA ASP A 49 3.64 9.83 1.77
C ASP A 49 4.69 9.31 2.75
N THR A 50 4.96 8.01 2.71
CA THR A 50 6.02 7.37 3.51
C THR A 50 7.10 6.84 2.58
N ILE A 51 8.31 7.35 2.72
CA ILE A 51 9.47 6.83 1.99
C ILE A 51 9.84 5.46 2.53
N ILE A 52 10.06 4.48 1.66
CA ILE A 52 10.54 3.16 2.06
C ILE A 52 12.04 3.23 2.14
N THR A 53 12.60 3.11 3.34
CA THR A 53 14.04 3.23 3.57
C THR A 53 14.77 1.91 3.40
N ASP A 54 14.12 0.79 3.72
CA ASP A 54 14.69 -0.55 3.55
C ASP A 54 14.05 -1.24 2.35
N LEU A 55 14.57 -0.93 1.18
CA LEU A 55 14.07 -1.50 -0.07
C LEU A 55 14.30 -3.00 -0.17
N SER A 56 15.41 -3.47 0.39
CA SER A 56 15.75 -4.89 0.36
C SER A 56 14.72 -5.72 1.11
N SER A 57 14.36 -5.30 2.33
CA SER A 57 13.34 -5.98 3.13
C SER A 57 11.99 -6.00 2.43
N ALA A 58 11.63 -4.90 1.81
CA ALA A 58 10.37 -4.77 1.09
C ALA A 58 10.38 -5.51 -0.27
N GLY A 59 11.54 -5.95 -0.72
CA GLY A 59 11.65 -6.63 -2.01
C GLY A 59 11.45 -5.72 -3.21
N LEU A 60 11.86 -4.46 -3.08
CA LEU A 60 11.67 -3.46 -4.13
C LEU A 60 13.02 -3.10 -4.77
N PRO A 61 13.07 -3.00 -6.11
CA PRO A 61 14.33 -2.80 -6.82
C PRO A 61 14.78 -1.35 -6.93
N ALA A 62 13.93 -0.39 -6.60
CA ALA A 62 14.22 1.04 -6.83
C ALA A 62 13.57 1.90 -5.75
N PRO A 63 14.07 3.13 -5.56
CA PRO A 63 13.47 4.06 -4.58
C PRO A 63 11.97 4.18 -4.75
N SER A 64 11.25 3.92 -3.67
CA SER A 64 9.79 3.83 -3.65
C SER A 64 9.22 4.50 -2.42
N LEU A 65 7.94 4.85 -2.50
CA LEU A 65 7.20 5.38 -1.37
C LEU A 65 5.81 4.75 -1.30
N ILE A 66 5.23 4.78 -0.09
CA ILE A 66 3.85 4.35 0.13
C ILE A 66 2.98 5.58 0.10
N ARG A 67 1.96 5.54 -0.73
CA ARG A 67 1.02 6.65 -0.91
C ARG A 67 -0.35 6.25 -0.37
N LEU A 68 -0.95 7.16 0.41
CA LEU A 68 -2.26 6.90 1.00
C LEU A 68 -3.37 7.12 -0.02
N LYS A 69 -3.28 6.39 -1.09
CA LYS A 69 -4.31 6.23 -2.10
C LYS A 69 -4.79 4.80 -1.97
N LEU A 70 -5.79 4.60 -1.11
CA LEU A 70 -6.21 3.28 -0.66
C LEU A 70 -7.20 2.64 -1.62
N PHE A 71 -7.17 1.33 -1.67
CA PHE A 71 -8.11 0.56 -2.48
C PHE A 71 -8.27 -0.83 -1.89
N THR A 72 -9.38 -1.48 -2.23
CA THR A 72 -9.70 -2.83 -1.76
C THR A 72 -9.87 -3.74 -2.96
N LEU A 73 -9.18 -4.87 -2.95
CA LEU A 73 -9.27 -5.85 -4.03
C LEU A 73 -9.52 -7.24 -3.50
N ASP A 74 -10.15 -8.07 -4.34
CA ASP A 74 -10.30 -9.50 -4.11
C ASP A 74 -8.91 -10.14 -4.00
N ASN A 75 -8.71 -11.00 -3.00
CA ASN A 75 -7.41 -11.64 -2.77
C ASN A 75 -6.94 -12.48 -3.97
N ARG A 76 -7.85 -12.91 -4.82
CA ARG A 76 -7.51 -13.70 -6.02
C ARG A 76 -6.68 -12.94 -7.03
N VAL A 77 -6.69 -11.61 -7.00
CA VAL A 77 -5.88 -10.81 -7.94
C VAL A 77 -4.47 -10.51 -7.43
N ILE A 78 -4.14 -10.95 -6.20
CA ILE A 78 -2.80 -10.76 -5.65
C ILE A 78 -1.83 -11.72 -6.32
N ARG A 79 -0.74 -11.19 -6.88
CA ARG A 79 0.23 -11.94 -7.68
C ARG A 79 1.52 -12.21 -6.91
N GLY A 80 1.40 -12.66 -5.67
CA GLY A 80 2.53 -13.06 -4.85
C GLY A 80 3.02 -11.97 -3.90
N THR A 81 3.95 -12.35 -3.05
CA THR A 81 4.50 -11.51 -2.01
C THR A 81 5.92 -11.06 -2.41
N LEU A 82 6.22 -9.78 -2.27
CA LEU A 82 7.54 -9.25 -2.58
C LEU A 82 8.46 -9.24 -1.35
N GLY A 83 7.92 -8.93 -0.19
CA GLY A 83 8.67 -8.82 1.05
C GLY A 83 7.84 -8.20 2.14
N GLU A 84 8.51 -7.60 3.12
CA GLU A 84 7.84 -6.93 4.25
C GLU A 84 8.51 -5.59 4.51
N LEU A 85 7.76 -4.63 5.02
CA LEU A 85 8.33 -3.39 5.50
C LEU A 85 9.24 -3.66 6.71
N SER A 86 10.34 -2.92 6.82
CA SER A 86 11.13 -2.92 8.04
C SER A 86 10.29 -2.36 9.20
N ALA A 87 10.71 -2.66 10.42
CA ALA A 87 10.02 -2.14 11.61
C ALA A 87 9.96 -0.61 11.61
N ASP A 88 11.04 0.05 11.20
CA ASP A 88 11.08 1.51 11.15
C ASP A 88 10.12 2.07 10.10
N ASP A 89 10.13 1.50 8.90
CA ASP A 89 9.22 1.96 7.84
C ASP A 89 7.76 1.73 8.23
N LYS A 90 7.47 0.60 8.87
CA LYS A 90 6.13 0.31 9.35
C LYS A 90 5.69 1.34 10.40
N THR A 91 6.57 1.72 11.30
CA THR A 91 6.25 2.72 12.33
C THR A 91 5.88 4.06 11.70
N TYR A 92 6.67 4.54 10.74
CA TYR A 92 6.36 5.79 10.04
C TYR A 92 5.06 5.70 9.26
N PHE A 93 4.84 4.58 8.58
CA PHE A 93 3.61 4.39 7.84
C PHE A 93 2.40 4.41 8.79
N ASP A 94 2.47 3.70 9.91
CA ASP A 94 1.38 3.64 10.89
C ASP A 94 1.06 5.03 11.45
N MET A 95 2.07 5.87 11.68
CA MET A 95 1.87 7.25 12.11
C MET A 95 1.10 8.06 11.06
N HIS A 96 1.48 7.95 9.80
CA HIS A 96 0.80 8.66 8.72
C HIS A 96 -0.63 8.17 8.53
N LEU A 97 -0.83 6.87 8.64
CA LEU A 97 -2.16 6.27 8.52
C LEU A 97 -3.09 6.77 9.64
N ALA A 98 -2.58 6.89 10.86
CA ALA A 98 -3.35 7.42 11.97
C ALA A 98 -3.75 8.88 11.73
N VAL A 99 -2.85 9.69 11.17
CA VAL A 99 -3.17 11.07 10.82
C VAL A 99 -4.23 11.14 9.73
N LEU A 100 -4.14 10.26 8.74
CA LEU A 100 -5.13 10.21 7.66
C LEU A 100 -6.54 10.04 8.20
N PHE A 101 -6.72 9.13 9.13
CA PHE A 101 -8.05 8.86 9.67
C PHE A 101 -8.52 9.90 10.66
N GLY A 102 -7.60 10.55 11.39
CA GLY A 102 -7.93 11.68 12.25
C GLY A 102 -9.20 11.48 13.07
N ASN A 103 -9.92 12.58 13.29
CA ASN A 103 -11.19 12.58 14.03
C ASN A 103 -12.37 12.99 13.18
N SER A 104 -12.21 13.08 11.86
CA SER A 104 -13.30 13.49 10.97
C SER A 104 -14.16 12.30 10.63
N ASN A 105 -15.42 12.32 11.02
CA ASN A 105 -16.40 11.30 10.67
C ASN A 105 -17.59 11.95 9.94
N THR A 106 -17.26 12.85 9.04
CA THR A 106 -18.24 13.59 8.26
C THR A 106 -18.53 12.90 6.94
N PHE A 107 -19.79 12.83 6.55
CA PHE A 107 -20.19 12.41 5.22
C PHE A 107 -21.43 13.14 4.72
#